data_3f79d685e1f64236df7894b26324cc03
#
_entry.id   3f79d685e1f64236df7894b26324cc03
#
_cell.length_a   1.000
_cell.length_b   1.000
_cell.length_c   1.000
_cell.angle_alpha   90.00
_cell.angle_beta   90.00
_cell.angle_gamma   90.00
#
_symmetry.space_group_name_H-M   'P 1'
#
loop_
_entity.id
_entity.type
_entity.pdbx_description
1 polymer ?
#
loop_
_entity_poly.entity_id
_entity_poly.type
_entity_poly.pdbx_seq_one_letter_code
_entity_poly.pdbx_strand_id
1 'polypeptide(L)'
;MNFKVIPTSPFERSFKALAKRHRSLKQDILAFINSLQENPFQGDELSPGIRKIRMAIASKGRGKSEGARVITYTIVTTETNGSVFLLDIYDKADFSTVDVSIIRSTIKELGLPE
;
A
#
# COMPACT_ATOMS: atom_id res chain seq x y z
N MET A 1 7.30 11.47 12.86
CA MET A 1 5.97 10.85 12.97
C MET A 1 6.10 9.41 13.38
N ASN A 2 5.19 8.92 14.21
CA ASN A 2 5.21 7.54 14.69
C ASN A 2 4.02 6.76 14.14
N PHE A 3 4.09 6.46 12.84
CA PHE A 3 3.08 5.64 12.20
C PHE A 3 3.60 4.22 12.04
N LYS A 4 2.84 3.26 12.56
CA LYS A 4 3.14 1.84 12.36
C LYS A 4 2.62 1.41 11.00
N VAL A 5 3.42 0.67 10.27
CA VAL A 5 2.99 0.10 8.99
C VAL A 5 2.72 -1.39 9.19
N ILE A 6 1.49 -1.79 8.94
CA ILE A 6 1.00 -3.13 9.25
C ILE A 6 0.49 -3.81 7.98
N PRO A 7 1.21 -4.82 7.46
CA PRO A 7 0.71 -5.60 6.32
C PRO A 7 -0.49 -6.45 6.76
N THR A 8 -1.51 -6.50 5.92
CA THR A 8 -2.66 -7.37 6.14
C THR A 8 -2.50 -8.66 5.35
N SER A 9 -3.31 -9.69 5.67
CA SER A 9 -3.26 -10.96 4.94
C SER A 9 -3.52 -10.81 3.44
N PRO A 10 -4.51 -10.02 2.99
CA PRO A 10 -4.68 -9.79 1.54
C PRO A 10 -3.44 -9.19 0.89
N PHE A 11 -2.81 -8.20 1.56
CA PHE A 11 -1.58 -7.61 1.05
C PHE A 11 -0.47 -8.67 0.93
N GLU A 12 -0.30 -9.49 1.95
CA GLU A 12 0.77 -10.49 1.96
C GLU A 12 0.60 -11.51 0.83
N ARG A 13 -0.64 -11.91 0.52
CA ARG A 13 -0.91 -12.81 -0.60
C ARG A 13 -0.56 -12.16 -1.94
N SER A 14 -1.01 -10.93 -2.15
CA SER A 14 -0.69 -10.18 -3.37
C SER A 14 0.81 -9.94 -3.51
N PHE A 15 1.46 -9.57 -2.42
CA PHE A 15 2.90 -9.34 -2.38
C PHE A 15 3.68 -10.59 -2.77
N LYS A 16 3.33 -11.73 -2.17
CA LYS A 16 4.01 -12.99 -2.45
C LYS A 16 3.91 -13.38 -3.93
N ALA A 17 2.74 -13.22 -4.52
CA ALA A 17 2.54 -13.49 -5.93
C ALA A 17 3.35 -12.53 -6.82
N LEU A 18 3.34 -11.24 -6.48
CA LEU A 18 4.05 -10.24 -7.27
C LEU A 18 5.57 -10.37 -7.13
N ALA A 19 6.06 -10.77 -5.96
CA ALA A 19 7.49 -10.96 -5.71
C ALA A 19 8.10 -12.05 -6.59
N LYS A 20 7.30 -13.03 -7.02
CA LYS A 20 7.76 -14.06 -7.96
C LYS A 20 8.06 -13.50 -9.35
N ARG A 21 7.42 -12.38 -9.71
CA ARG A 21 7.59 -11.71 -11.00
C ARG A 21 8.68 -10.65 -10.98
N HIS A 22 9.00 -10.09 -9.82
CA HIS A 22 9.93 -8.96 -9.69
C HIS A 22 10.92 -9.22 -8.57
N ARG A 23 12.16 -9.51 -8.95
CA ARG A 23 13.22 -9.89 -7.99
C ARG A 23 13.59 -8.81 -6.97
N SER A 24 13.34 -7.54 -7.29
CA SER A 24 13.67 -6.43 -6.37
C SER A 24 12.56 -6.12 -5.38
N LEU A 25 11.39 -6.77 -5.48
CA LEU A 25 10.20 -6.33 -4.76
C LEU A 25 10.37 -6.33 -3.24
N LYS A 26 11.10 -7.30 -2.68
CA LYS A 26 11.35 -7.34 -1.23
C LYS A 26 12.10 -6.11 -0.74
N GLN A 27 13.11 -5.68 -1.49
CA GLN A 27 13.86 -4.48 -1.14
C GLN A 27 13.04 -3.22 -1.40
N ASP A 28 12.28 -3.21 -2.49
CA ASP A 28 11.43 -2.08 -2.83
C ASP A 28 10.39 -1.82 -1.74
N ILE A 29 9.76 -2.86 -1.21
CA ILE A 29 8.75 -2.70 -0.17
C ILE A 29 9.36 -2.21 1.15
N LEU A 30 10.58 -2.62 1.49
CA LEU A 30 11.25 -2.14 2.70
C LEU A 30 11.50 -0.63 2.64
N ALA A 31 12.01 -0.16 1.51
CA ALA A 31 12.22 1.27 1.29
C ALA A 31 10.89 2.04 1.34
N PHE A 32 9.84 1.45 0.75
CA PHE A 32 8.52 2.04 0.74
C PHE A 32 7.94 2.16 2.16
N ILE A 33 8.04 1.10 2.96
CA ILE A 33 7.57 1.09 4.35
C ILE A 33 8.29 2.17 5.15
N ASN A 34 9.60 2.31 4.98
CA ASN A 34 10.36 3.38 5.65
C ASN A 34 9.82 4.77 5.28
N SER A 35 9.50 4.98 4.00
CA SER A 35 8.95 6.26 3.56
C SER A 35 7.56 6.52 4.14
N LEU A 36 6.74 5.48 4.32
CA LEU A 36 5.41 5.62 4.93
C LEU A 36 5.47 5.96 6.41
N GLN A 37 6.46 5.46 7.13
CA GLN A 37 6.66 5.79 8.54
C GLN A 37 6.95 7.28 8.71
N GLU A 38 7.64 7.89 7.76
CA GLU A 38 7.94 9.32 7.76
C GLU A 38 6.77 10.14 7.21
N ASN A 39 6.11 9.65 6.16
CA ASN A 39 4.98 10.34 5.54
C ASN A 39 3.90 9.34 5.13
N PRO A 40 2.91 9.11 6.02
CA PRO A 40 1.82 8.17 5.71
C PRO A 40 0.79 8.70 4.72
N PHE A 41 0.82 10.00 4.40
CA PHE A 41 -0.19 10.65 3.56
C PHE A 41 0.27 10.83 2.12
N GLN A 42 1.03 9.88 1.61
CA GLN A 42 1.49 9.89 0.22
C GLN A 42 0.37 9.46 -0.72
N GLY A 43 0.54 9.80 -1.99
CA GLY A 43 -0.34 9.34 -3.07
C GLY A 43 -1.68 10.05 -3.08
N ASP A 44 -2.66 9.40 -3.69
CA ASP A 44 -4.00 9.93 -3.88
C ASP A 44 -4.97 9.33 -2.87
N GLU A 45 -5.69 10.18 -2.15
CA GLU A 45 -6.74 9.71 -1.26
C GLU A 45 -7.98 9.39 -2.10
N LEU A 46 -8.37 8.12 -2.13
CA LEU A 46 -9.51 7.66 -2.91
C LEU A 46 -10.83 7.81 -2.16
N SER A 47 -10.76 7.72 -0.85
CA SER A 47 -11.88 7.80 0.08
C SER A 47 -11.27 8.03 1.46
N PRO A 48 -12.02 8.50 2.47
CA PRO A 48 -11.41 8.80 3.77
C PRO A 48 -10.53 7.67 4.30
N GLY A 49 -9.26 7.97 4.49
CA GLY A 49 -8.25 7.03 4.98
C GLY A 49 -7.66 6.08 3.94
N ILE A 50 -8.31 5.90 2.81
CA ILE A 50 -7.87 4.96 1.77
C ILE A 50 -7.03 5.71 0.74
N ARG A 51 -5.80 5.25 0.53
CA ARG A 51 -4.88 5.88 -0.42
C ARG A 51 -4.34 4.87 -1.43
N LYS A 52 -4.07 5.37 -2.63
CA LYS A 52 -3.36 4.63 -3.67
C LYS A 52 -2.02 5.33 -3.89
N ILE A 53 -0.93 4.60 -3.65
CA ILE A 53 0.41 5.16 -3.64
C ILE A 53 1.27 4.44 -4.68
N ARG A 54 2.01 5.22 -5.45
CA ARG A 54 2.97 4.68 -6.42
C ARG A 54 4.22 4.20 -5.70
N MET A 55 4.71 3.04 -6.13
CA MET A 55 5.97 2.48 -5.63
C MET A 55 6.81 2.00 -6.81
N ALA A 56 8.07 2.41 -6.86
CA ALA A 56 8.97 1.92 -7.90
C ALA A 56 9.26 0.43 -7.69
N ILE A 57 9.34 -0.31 -8.79
CA ILE A 57 9.89 -1.67 -8.80
C ILE A 57 11.23 -1.55 -9.50
N ALA A 58 12.32 -1.58 -8.74
CA ALA A 58 13.66 -1.30 -9.27
C ALA A 58 14.02 -2.22 -10.43
N SER A 59 13.67 -3.49 -10.35
CA SER A 59 13.97 -4.46 -11.41
C SER A 59 13.23 -4.23 -12.72
N LYS A 60 12.15 -3.40 -12.71
CA LYS A 60 11.50 -2.97 -13.96
C LYS A 60 12.27 -1.83 -14.65
N GLY A 61 12.98 -1.01 -13.87
CA GLY A 61 13.77 0.10 -14.40
C GLY A 61 12.96 1.25 -14.98
N ARG A 62 11.70 1.43 -14.55
CA ARG A 62 10.78 2.41 -15.15
C ARG A 62 10.24 3.46 -14.18
N GLY A 63 10.80 3.54 -12.97
CA GLY A 63 10.38 4.50 -11.96
C GLY A 63 9.03 4.20 -11.34
N LYS A 64 8.53 5.15 -10.54
CA LYS A 64 7.30 4.96 -9.76
C LYS A 64 6.04 4.88 -10.63
N SER A 65 6.00 5.63 -11.73
CA SER A 65 4.81 5.68 -12.59
C SER A 65 4.49 4.35 -13.24
N GLU A 66 5.52 3.54 -13.52
CA GLU A 66 5.37 2.24 -14.18
C GLU A 66 5.68 1.07 -13.23
N GLY A 67 5.76 1.33 -11.95
CA GLY A 67 6.03 0.31 -10.93
C GLY A 67 4.76 -0.34 -10.41
N ALA A 68 4.64 -0.38 -9.10
CA ALA A 68 3.47 -0.93 -8.41
C ALA A 68 2.56 0.17 -7.89
N ARG A 69 1.36 -0.24 -7.52
CA ARG A 69 0.44 0.56 -6.72
C ARG A 69 0.19 -0.17 -5.42
N VAL A 70 0.26 0.56 -4.33
CA VAL A 70 -0.03 0.03 -2.99
C VAL A 70 -1.29 0.72 -2.48
N ILE A 71 -2.23 -0.08 -2.02
CA ILE A 71 -3.47 0.43 -1.41
C ILE A 71 -3.26 0.40 0.10
N THR A 72 -3.45 1.55 0.74
CA THR A 72 -3.28 1.69 2.18
C THR A 72 -4.56 2.20 2.84
N TYR A 73 -4.69 1.89 4.12
CA TYR A 73 -5.73 2.46 4.97
C TYR A 73 -5.05 3.04 6.21
N THR A 74 -5.17 4.34 6.39
CA THR A 74 -4.48 5.06 7.47
C THR A 74 -5.46 5.46 8.54
N ILE A 75 -5.15 5.09 9.79
CA ILE A 75 -5.91 5.48 10.97
C ILE A 75 -5.01 6.39 11.80
N VAL A 76 -5.48 7.61 12.02
CA VAL A 76 -4.75 8.63 12.80
C VAL A 76 -5.28 8.63 14.22
N THR A 77 -4.40 8.42 15.21
CA THR A 77 -4.77 8.46 16.62
C THR A 77 -4.44 9.80 17.26
N THR A 78 -3.32 10.41 16.85
CA THR A 78 -2.94 11.78 17.21
C THR A 78 -2.33 12.43 15.97
N GLU A 79 -1.97 13.70 16.04
CA GLU A 79 -1.33 14.41 14.92
C GLU A 79 -0.10 13.69 14.35
N THR A 80 0.64 12.99 15.21
CA THR A 80 1.91 12.36 14.83
C THR A 80 1.90 10.84 14.94
N ASN A 81 0.82 10.24 15.41
CA ASN A 81 0.74 8.80 15.65
C ASN A 81 -0.46 8.17 14.95
N GLY A 82 -0.29 6.95 14.52
CA GLY A 82 -1.36 6.17 13.91
C GLY A 82 -0.85 4.88 13.32
N SER A 83 -1.67 4.30 12.47
CA SER A 83 -1.37 3.03 11.81
C SER A 83 -1.68 3.14 10.32
N VAL A 84 -0.81 2.56 9.51
CA VAL A 84 -1.02 2.42 8.07
C VAL A 84 -1.13 0.94 7.77
N PHE A 85 -2.33 0.51 7.39
CA PHE A 85 -2.55 -0.88 6.99
C PHE A 85 -2.29 -1.01 5.50
N LEU A 86 -1.42 -1.95 5.11
CA LEU A 86 -1.19 -2.26 3.72
C LEU A 86 -2.25 -3.27 3.31
N LEU A 87 -3.13 -2.89 2.39
CA LEU A 87 -4.30 -3.70 2.01
C LEU A 87 -4.06 -4.51 0.75
N ASP A 88 -3.34 -3.95 -0.21
CA ASP A 88 -3.10 -4.62 -1.48
C ASP A 88 -1.89 -4.01 -2.19
N ILE A 89 -1.31 -4.78 -3.11
CA ILE A 89 -0.24 -4.32 -4.00
C ILE A 89 -0.43 -4.99 -5.35
N TYR A 90 -0.27 -4.23 -6.43
CA TYR A 90 -0.36 -4.78 -7.78
C TYR A 90 0.57 -4.04 -8.73
N ASP A 91 0.94 -4.71 -9.82
CA ASP A 91 1.72 -4.10 -10.89
C ASP A 91 0.79 -3.16 -11.67
N LYS A 92 1.24 -1.93 -11.89
CA LYS A 92 0.45 -0.94 -12.63
C LYS A 92 0.05 -1.45 -14.02
N ALA A 93 0.86 -2.32 -14.63
CA ALA A 93 0.56 -2.90 -15.94
C ALA A 93 -0.66 -3.82 -15.94
N ASP A 94 -1.02 -4.39 -14.76
CA ASP A 94 -2.12 -5.33 -14.65
C ASP A 94 -3.48 -4.65 -14.48
N PHE A 95 -3.53 -3.50 -13.81
CA PHE A 95 -4.79 -2.81 -13.48
C PHE A 95 -4.63 -1.31 -13.60
N SER A 96 -5.66 -0.63 -14.08
CA SER A 96 -5.67 0.83 -14.20
C SER A 96 -6.50 1.52 -13.12
N THR A 97 -7.49 0.83 -12.55
CA THR A 97 -8.40 1.41 -11.56
C THR A 97 -8.60 0.46 -10.38
N VAL A 98 -9.10 1.04 -9.29
CA VAL A 98 -9.39 0.32 -8.05
C VAL A 98 -10.84 0.58 -7.66
N ASP A 99 -11.54 -0.47 -7.25
CA ASP A 99 -12.91 -0.34 -6.78
C ASP A 99 -12.91 -0.08 -5.27
N VAL A 100 -13.26 1.14 -4.89
CA VAL A 100 -13.27 1.56 -3.48
C VAL A 100 -14.27 0.74 -2.65
N SER A 101 -15.39 0.31 -3.23
CA SER A 101 -16.37 -0.48 -2.49
C SER A 101 -15.81 -1.84 -2.09
N ILE A 102 -15.00 -2.44 -2.95
CA ILE A 102 -14.31 -3.71 -2.65
C ILE A 102 -13.29 -3.48 -1.52
N ILE A 103 -12.53 -2.38 -1.59
CA ILE A 103 -11.57 -2.04 -0.54
C ILE A 103 -12.28 -1.87 0.80
N ARG A 104 -13.41 -1.17 0.84
CA ARG A 104 -14.18 -0.99 2.07
C ARG A 104 -14.70 -2.30 2.63
N SER A 105 -15.14 -3.21 1.77
CA SER A 105 -15.53 -4.56 2.18
C SER A 105 -14.36 -5.31 2.82
N THR A 106 -13.17 -5.18 2.24
CA THR A 106 -11.96 -5.79 2.80
C THR A 106 -11.65 -5.23 4.18
N ILE A 107 -11.72 -3.91 4.37
CA ILE A 107 -11.51 -3.26 5.66
C ILE A 107 -12.47 -3.83 6.69
N LYS A 108 -13.74 -3.96 6.33
CA LYS A 108 -14.78 -4.50 7.20
C LYS A 108 -14.51 -5.96 7.56
N GLU A 109 -14.17 -6.78 6.57
CA GLU A 109 -13.85 -8.20 6.78
C GLU A 109 -12.65 -8.39 7.70
N LEU A 110 -11.66 -7.48 7.62
CA LEU A 110 -10.48 -7.52 8.48
C LEU A 110 -10.77 -7.03 9.90
N GLY A 111 -11.96 -6.49 10.15
CA GLY A 111 -12.32 -5.95 11.46
C GLY A 111 -11.58 -4.68 11.83
N LEU A 112 -11.10 -3.93 10.85
CA LEU A 112 -10.38 -2.68 11.10
C LEU A 112 -11.38 -1.57 11.46
N PRO A 113 -10.98 -0.62 12.31
CA PRO A 113 -11.83 0.54 12.62
C PRO A 113 -12.15 1.34 11.36
N GLU A 114 -13.37 1.84 11.29
CA GLU A 114 -13.82 2.66 10.16
C GLU A 114 -14.20 4.07 10.60
#